data_7cfd46c41bbd465a834b70904ba84db9
#
_entry.id   7cfd46c41bbd465a834b70904ba84db9
#
_cell.length_a   1.000
_cell.length_b   1.000
_cell.length_c   1.000
_cell.angle_alpha   90.00
_cell.angle_beta   90.00
_cell.angle_gamma   90.00
#
_symmetry.space_group_name_H-M   'P 1'
#
loop_
_entity.id
_entity.type
_entity.pdbx_description
1 polymer ?
#
loop_
_entity_poly.entity_id
_entity_poly.type
_entity_poly.pdbx_seq_one_letter_code
_entity_poly.pdbx_strand_id
1 'polypeptide(L)'
;MGVTKNDSTMKSEADQAQRKNLEVENQQDKNEKSNTAGKKSNGKDTGTYKERLKEITAVLHKHAITRGVSPEKLRLILTDLGPTFIKLGQIMSMRSDILPKRYCDELMKLCSDVDPMPFAEVEEVLREAFGCPWQEEFQEIQEKPLGSASIAQVHRAVLKTGEEVVIKVQRKGIYEIMARDIGLMKKAVKLLPPVSIKEAVDLNLVLEELWRVTQEEMNFLTEAANMEEFSKKNKNMAFVKTPILYREYTTASVLVMEYIDGIPIDHKEELLAGGYDLDEIGSKFVDNFIKQVMDDGFFHADPHPGNVMIQGGKIVWIDMGMMGRLNERDRELIGQAIEGVALNDIGKIQDAVLALGEFKGKPNQSRLYTDIRDLMAKYGTADFGEIDIVEILTDLMDVMKENKIVMPHGLTMLARGLTHMEGVLADISPEINMVQIAAARLKGNLLEKEKWKKQMKGTGKKLYRSMLRAVDIPALAADFLQGCMKGQTKINLDLHASDDLAWLMRRLIRNIVLGLWVMALLISSSIICTTDMTPKIMGIPAFGVLGYFGALVILMYLFIKHFMKK
;
A
#
# COMPACT_ATOMS: atom_id res chain seq x y z
N MET A 1 42.21 -29.47 -23.84
CA MET A 1 42.81 -28.43 -22.98
C MET A 1 42.16 -27.09 -23.35
N GLY A 2 41.24 -26.54 -22.52
CA GLY A 2 40.60 -25.25 -22.82
C GLY A 2 39.25 -25.03 -22.12
N VAL A 3 39.08 -25.36 -20.82
CA VAL A 3 37.82 -25.09 -20.10
C VAL A 3 38.04 -24.66 -18.62
N THR A 4 39.18 -24.14 -18.24
CA THR A 4 39.46 -23.82 -16.81
C THR A 4 39.86 -22.37 -16.54
N LYS A 5 39.55 -21.41 -17.44
CA LYS A 5 39.90 -19.99 -17.21
C LYS A 5 38.74 -19.03 -16.93
N ASN A 6 37.48 -19.45 -17.08
CA ASN A 6 36.32 -18.55 -16.87
C ASN A 6 35.73 -18.56 -15.44
N ASP A 7 36.02 -19.56 -14.63
CA ASP A 7 35.44 -19.69 -13.28
C ASP A 7 36.19 -18.87 -12.21
N SER A 8 37.44 -18.52 -12.43
CA SER A 8 38.21 -17.74 -11.47
C SER A 8 37.97 -16.23 -11.58
N THR A 9 37.57 -15.73 -12.77
CA THR A 9 37.28 -14.31 -13.01
C THR A 9 35.88 -13.95 -12.45
N MET A 10 34.88 -14.79 -12.62
CA MET A 10 33.55 -14.55 -12.07
C MET A 10 33.49 -14.58 -10.54
N LYS A 11 34.30 -15.43 -9.88
CA LYS A 11 34.43 -15.42 -8.42
C LYS A 11 35.13 -14.19 -7.89
N SER A 12 36.11 -13.65 -8.62
CA SER A 12 36.81 -12.41 -8.25
C SER A 12 35.92 -11.18 -8.34
N GLU A 13 35.04 -11.11 -9.34
CA GLU A 13 34.10 -9.97 -9.51
C GLU A 13 32.95 -10.03 -8.47
N ALA A 14 32.46 -11.20 -8.13
CA ALA A 14 31.45 -11.38 -7.07
C ALA A 14 32.01 -11.02 -5.68
N ASP A 15 33.24 -11.39 -5.37
CA ASP A 15 33.93 -11.03 -4.11
C ASP A 15 34.24 -9.52 -4.03
N GLN A 16 34.54 -8.86 -5.15
CA GLN A 16 34.71 -7.41 -5.19
C GLN A 16 33.39 -6.65 -5.02
N ALA A 17 32.31 -7.13 -5.63
CA ALA A 17 30.97 -6.55 -5.45
C ALA A 17 30.48 -6.70 -4.00
N GLN A 18 30.76 -7.86 -3.37
CA GLN A 18 30.39 -8.10 -1.97
C GLN A 18 31.21 -7.24 -0.99
N ARG A 19 32.49 -6.98 -1.26
CA ARG A 19 33.32 -6.06 -0.46
C ARG A 19 32.88 -4.60 -0.62
N LYS A 20 32.49 -4.16 -1.83
CA LYS A 20 31.95 -2.81 -2.05
C LYS A 20 30.64 -2.60 -1.31
N ASN A 21 29.74 -3.57 -1.29
CA ASN A 21 28.49 -3.48 -0.53
C ASN A 21 28.72 -3.42 0.99
N LEU A 22 29.67 -4.19 1.52
CA LEU A 22 30.08 -4.14 2.93
C LEU A 22 30.75 -2.82 3.32
N GLU A 23 31.47 -2.18 2.40
CA GLU A 23 32.06 -0.84 2.62
C GLU A 23 30.99 0.25 2.62
N VAL A 24 29.96 0.14 1.79
CA VAL A 24 28.81 1.08 1.77
C VAL A 24 27.96 0.93 3.03
N GLU A 25 27.67 -0.31 3.49
CA GLU A 25 26.95 -0.53 4.76
C GLU A 25 27.75 -0.01 5.97
N ASN A 26 29.08 -0.22 5.99
CA ASN A 26 29.93 0.31 7.05
C ASN A 26 30.10 1.84 7.03
N GLN A 27 29.93 2.49 5.87
CA GLN A 27 29.89 3.95 5.78
C GLN A 27 28.54 4.51 6.21
N GLN A 28 27.44 3.82 5.93
CA GLN A 28 26.11 4.18 6.45
C GLN A 28 26.04 4.05 7.97
N ASP A 29 26.53 2.96 8.54
CA ASP A 29 26.62 2.73 9.99
C ASP A 29 27.55 3.74 10.72
N LYS A 30 28.60 4.21 10.05
CA LYS A 30 29.46 5.30 10.59
C LYS A 30 28.80 6.67 10.52
N ASN A 31 28.01 6.95 9.49
CA ASN A 31 27.25 8.19 9.40
C ASN A 31 26.07 8.22 10.40
N GLU A 32 25.39 7.10 10.65
CA GLU A 32 24.39 7.02 11.72
C GLU A 32 25.00 7.19 13.11
N LYS A 33 26.16 6.59 13.37
CA LYS A 33 26.88 6.76 14.65
C LYS A 33 27.50 8.14 14.84
N SER A 34 27.86 8.84 13.76
CA SER A 34 28.32 10.23 13.85
C SER A 34 27.20 11.24 14.07
N ASN A 35 25.98 10.93 13.59
CA ASN A 35 24.79 11.73 13.85
C ASN A 35 24.20 11.52 15.25
N THR A 36 24.51 10.42 15.95
CA THR A 36 24.09 10.19 17.34
C THR A 36 25.08 10.74 18.37
N ALA A 37 26.30 11.12 17.97
CA ALA A 37 27.23 11.85 18.83
C ALA A 37 26.87 13.34 18.82
N GLY A 38 25.71 13.66 19.41
CA GLY A 38 25.20 15.00 19.54
C GLY A 38 26.23 15.94 20.15
N LYS A 39 26.74 16.84 19.34
CA LYS A 39 27.29 18.11 19.85
C LYS A 39 26.20 18.78 20.68
N LYS A 40 26.45 18.90 21.98
CA LYS A 40 25.79 19.85 22.86
C LYS A 40 26.02 21.25 22.31
N SER A 41 25.17 21.76 21.45
CA SER A 41 25.05 23.18 21.15
C SER A 41 24.09 23.79 22.18
N ASN A 42 24.59 24.00 23.37
CA ASN A 42 23.91 24.82 24.37
C ASN A 42 24.07 26.29 23.98
N GLY A 43 23.00 26.95 23.56
CA GLY A 43 22.93 28.40 23.59
C GLY A 43 22.17 29.12 22.46
N LYS A 44 22.13 28.61 21.23
CA LYS A 44 21.42 29.30 20.12
C LYS A 44 19.99 28.76 19.83
N ASP A 45 19.71 27.52 20.18
CA ASP A 45 18.45 26.83 19.84
C ASP A 45 17.24 27.28 20.69
N THR A 46 17.47 27.75 21.91
CA THR A 46 16.40 28.15 22.84
C THR A 46 15.71 29.47 22.44
N GLY A 47 16.40 30.36 21.73
CA GLY A 47 15.83 31.62 21.20
C GLY A 47 14.79 31.34 20.13
N THR A 48 15.15 30.54 19.13
CA THR A 48 14.33 30.18 17.99
C THR A 48 13.06 29.40 18.39
N TYR A 49 13.16 28.49 19.36
CA TYR A 49 11.99 27.78 19.92
C TYR A 49 11.03 28.73 20.68
N LYS A 50 11.55 29.68 21.45
CA LYS A 50 10.70 30.66 22.17
C LYS A 50 10.00 31.62 21.22
N GLU A 51 10.67 32.05 20.17
CA GLU A 51 10.10 32.92 19.14
C GLU A 51 8.99 32.20 18.39
N ARG A 52 9.23 30.97 17.93
CA ARG A 52 8.23 30.17 17.25
C ARG A 52 7.01 29.86 18.13
N LEU A 53 7.23 29.59 19.41
CA LEU A 53 6.13 29.40 20.37
C LEU A 53 5.28 30.68 20.54
N LYS A 54 5.90 31.87 20.52
CA LYS A 54 5.20 33.15 20.54
C LYS A 54 4.36 33.36 19.28
N GLU A 55 4.89 33.04 18.11
CA GLU A 55 4.16 33.10 16.83
C GLU A 55 2.93 32.17 16.87
N ILE A 56 3.11 30.91 17.23
CA ILE A 56 2.01 29.96 17.38
C ILE A 56 0.96 30.50 18.34
N THR A 57 1.36 30.99 19.49
CA THR A 57 0.45 31.56 20.50
C THR A 57 -0.27 32.79 19.97
N ALA A 58 0.38 33.66 19.22
CA ALA A 58 -0.21 34.84 18.62
C ALA A 58 -1.28 34.46 17.58
N VAL A 59 -1.02 33.47 16.71
CA VAL A 59 -2.00 32.97 15.74
C VAL A 59 -3.20 32.34 16.45
N LEU A 60 -2.98 31.50 17.45
CA LEU A 60 -4.06 30.89 18.24
C LEU A 60 -4.94 31.95 18.95
N HIS A 61 -4.31 33.03 19.47
CA HIS A 61 -5.03 34.14 20.06
C HIS A 61 -5.80 34.98 19.02
N LYS A 62 -5.20 35.27 17.86
CA LYS A 62 -5.84 35.94 16.71
C LYS A 62 -7.15 35.25 16.33
N HIS A 63 -7.13 33.93 16.30
CA HIS A 63 -8.32 33.14 15.94
C HIS A 63 -9.23 32.81 17.14
N ALA A 64 -9.00 33.38 18.32
CA ALA A 64 -9.81 33.18 19.52
C ALA A 64 -10.17 31.69 19.77
N ILE A 65 -9.15 30.83 19.87
CA ILE A 65 -9.31 29.37 19.97
C ILE A 65 -10.15 28.95 21.19
N THR A 66 -10.14 29.74 22.25
CA THR A 66 -10.93 29.52 23.48
C THR A 66 -12.44 29.55 23.28
N ARG A 67 -12.92 30.11 22.16
CA ARG A 67 -14.36 30.17 21.79
C ARG A 67 -14.79 28.99 20.91
N GLY A 68 -13.98 27.94 20.84
CA GLY A 68 -14.21 26.79 19.96
C GLY A 68 -13.53 26.93 18.60
N VAL A 69 -13.39 25.82 17.91
CA VAL A 69 -12.72 25.70 16.61
C VAL A 69 -13.70 25.10 15.62
N SER A 70 -14.21 25.93 14.69
CA SER A 70 -14.98 25.42 13.54
C SER A 70 -14.03 24.83 12.49
N PRO A 71 -14.52 24.03 11.53
CA PRO A 71 -13.70 23.50 10.43
C PRO A 71 -12.94 24.60 9.67
N GLU A 72 -13.62 25.68 9.26
CA GLU A 72 -13.04 26.82 8.55
C GLU A 72 -11.97 27.51 9.38
N LYS A 73 -12.25 27.67 10.68
CA LYS A 73 -11.32 28.29 11.61
C LYS A 73 -10.06 27.46 11.78
N LEU A 74 -10.20 26.12 11.84
CA LEU A 74 -9.06 25.22 11.88
C LEU A 74 -8.18 25.39 10.64
N ARG A 75 -8.78 25.39 9.45
CA ARG A 75 -8.07 25.62 8.18
C ARG A 75 -7.29 26.93 8.20
N LEU A 76 -7.93 28.04 8.59
CA LEU A 76 -7.28 29.36 8.68
C LEU A 76 -6.12 29.39 9.68
N ILE A 77 -6.27 28.75 10.84
CA ILE A 77 -5.17 28.60 11.82
C ILE A 77 -3.98 27.88 11.20
N LEU A 78 -4.21 26.74 10.53
CA LEU A 78 -3.15 25.96 9.91
C LEU A 78 -2.46 26.74 8.79
N THR A 79 -3.22 27.51 8.00
CA THR A 79 -2.68 28.38 6.95
C THR A 79 -1.76 29.46 7.55
N ASP A 80 -2.24 30.17 8.59
CA ASP A 80 -1.47 31.24 9.24
C ASP A 80 -0.21 30.71 9.96
N LEU A 81 -0.21 29.46 10.41
CA LEU A 81 0.93 28.80 11.03
C LEU A 81 2.02 28.36 10.04
N GLY A 82 1.68 28.29 8.75
CA GLY A 82 2.62 28.05 7.67
C GLY A 82 2.82 26.57 7.27
N PRO A 83 3.88 26.28 6.49
CA PRO A 83 4.03 25.04 5.71
C PRO A 83 3.88 23.74 6.52
N THR A 84 4.49 23.65 7.70
CA THR A 84 4.39 22.46 8.58
C THR A 84 2.94 22.17 8.96
N PHE A 85 2.19 23.21 9.31
CA PHE A 85 0.81 23.07 9.77
C PHE A 85 -0.17 22.87 8.59
N ILE A 86 0.11 23.48 7.43
CA ILE A 86 -0.60 23.19 6.18
C ILE A 86 -0.46 21.71 5.86
N LYS A 87 0.76 21.18 5.91
CA LYS A 87 1.01 19.76 5.64
C LYS A 87 0.35 18.84 6.67
N LEU A 88 0.38 19.22 7.95
CA LEU A 88 -0.38 18.54 9.00
C LEU A 88 -1.87 18.48 8.65
N GLY A 89 -2.45 19.60 8.24
CA GLY A 89 -3.85 19.68 7.85
C GLY A 89 -4.18 18.79 6.65
N GLN A 90 -3.31 18.75 5.64
CA GLN A 90 -3.46 17.87 4.47
C GLN A 90 -3.43 16.38 4.86
N ILE A 91 -2.52 15.97 5.76
CA ILE A 91 -2.48 14.60 6.27
C ILE A 91 -3.72 14.31 7.14
N MET A 92 -4.13 15.26 7.98
CA MET A 92 -5.32 15.10 8.83
C MET A 92 -6.63 15.09 8.04
N SER A 93 -6.70 15.71 6.86
CA SER A 93 -7.86 15.65 5.99
C SER A 93 -8.19 14.23 5.52
N MET A 94 -7.19 13.36 5.47
CA MET A 94 -7.32 11.95 5.10
C MET A 94 -7.67 11.03 6.27
N ARG A 95 -7.74 11.56 7.48
CA ARG A 95 -7.87 10.78 8.71
C ARG A 95 -9.28 10.96 9.31
N SER A 96 -10.29 10.48 8.58
CA SER A 96 -11.68 10.43 9.07
C SER A 96 -11.86 9.53 10.29
N ASP A 97 -10.90 8.64 10.56
CA ASP A 97 -10.82 7.86 11.80
C ASP A 97 -10.45 8.72 13.02
N ILE A 98 -9.85 9.89 12.81
CA ILE A 98 -9.40 10.82 13.86
C ILE A 98 -10.31 12.05 13.93
N LEU A 99 -10.62 12.65 12.78
CA LEU A 99 -11.43 13.88 12.69
C LEU A 99 -12.81 13.59 12.12
N PRO A 100 -13.87 14.32 12.57
CA PRO A 100 -15.17 14.27 11.92
C PRO A 100 -15.08 14.70 10.46
N LYS A 101 -15.86 14.06 9.57
CA LYS A 101 -15.85 14.29 8.10
C LYS A 101 -15.84 15.78 7.74
N ARG A 102 -16.70 16.59 8.38
CA ARG A 102 -16.78 18.06 8.13
C ARG A 102 -15.46 18.81 8.29
N TYR A 103 -14.56 18.32 9.19
CA TYR A 103 -13.22 18.89 9.34
C TYR A 103 -12.28 18.39 8.25
N CYS A 104 -12.38 17.12 7.89
CA CYS A 104 -11.62 16.56 6.79
C CYS A 104 -11.93 17.27 5.48
N ASP A 105 -13.22 17.46 5.15
CA ASP A 105 -13.69 18.13 3.93
C ASP A 105 -13.17 19.59 3.87
N GLU A 106 -13.14 20.30 4.98
CA GLU A 106 -12.61 21.67 5.01
C GLU A 106 -11.08 21.70 4.92
N LEU A 107 -10.39 20.75 5.53
CA LEU A 107 -8.93 20.65 5.45
C LEU A 107 -8.45 20.22 4.06
N MET A 108 -9.24 19.50 3.27
CA MET A 108 -8.93 19.22 1.87
C MET A 108 -8.79 20.49 1.02
N LYS A 109 -9.40 21.60 1.44
CA LYS A 109 -9.26 22.91 0.78
C LYS A 109 -7.94 23.64 1.11
N LEU A 110 -7.06 23.04 1.90
CA LEU A 110 -5.73 23.61 2.17
C LEU A 110 -4.90 23.58 0.89
N CYS A 111 -4.80 24.74 0.23
CA CYS A 111 -3.94 24.91 -0.92
C CYS A 111 -2.47 24.78 -0.53
N SER A 112 -1.71 24.18 -1.44
CA SER A 112 -0.25 24.11 -1.30
C SER A 112 0.44 25.38 -1.77
N ASP A 113 -0.27 26.34 -2.38
CA ASP A 113 0.30 27.57 -2.88
C ASP A 113 0.82 28.44 -1.74
N VAL A 114 2.12 28.63 -1.75
CA VAL A 114 2.88 29.43 -0.80
C VAL A 114 3.68 30.46 -1.58
N ASP A 115 3.88 31.66 -1.01
CA ASP A 115 4.73 32.66 -1.63
C ASP A 115 6.08 32.08 -2.09
N PRO A 116 6.52 32.38 -3.31
CA PRO A 116 7.79 31.89 -3.81
C PRO A 116 8.96 32.30 -2.92
N MET A 117 9.93 31.41 -2.72
CA MET A 117 11.21 31.80 -2.10
C MET A 117 12.03 32.63 -3.12
N PRO A 118 12.85 33.56 -2.65
CA PRO A 118 13.73 34.35 -3.51
C PRO A 118 14.66 33.46 -4.34
N PHE A 119 14.91 33.84 -5.60
CA PHE A 119 15.76 33.06 -6.50
C PHE A 119 17.18 32.82 -5.95
N ALA A 120 17.73 33.78 -5.19
CA ALA A 120 19.01 33.63 -4.50
C ALA A 120 19.05 32.41 -3.55
N GLU A 121 17.93 32.08 -2.88
CA GLU A 121 17.83 30.87 -2.06
C GLU A 121 17.77 29.60 -2.90
N VAL A 122 17.11 29.67 -4.09
CA VAL A 122 17.14 28.57 -5.07
C VAL A 122 18.56 28.27 -5.50
N GLU A 123 19.33 29.30 -5.86
CA GLU A 123 20.75 29.18 -6.26
C GLU A 123 21.61 28.55 -5.16
N GLU A 124 21.33 28.88 -3.88
CA GLU A 124 22.05 28.26 -2.77
C GLU A 124 21.75 26.77 -2.66
N VAL A 125 20.47 26.38 -2.75
CA VAL A 125 20.06 24.95 -2.70
C VAL A 125 20.65 24.17 -3.88
N LEU A 126 20.61 24.72 -5.09
CA LEU A 126 21.20 24.10 -6.28
C LEU A 126 22.73 23.92 -6.13
N ARG A 127 23.42 24.94 -5.59
CA ARG A 127 24.87 24.87 -5.33
C ARG A 127 25.22 23.82 -4.27
N GLU A 128 24.41 23.71 -3.23
CA GLU A 128 24.59 22.68 -2.19
C GLU A 128 24.32 21.28 -2.77
N ALA A 129 23.32 21.13 -3.63
CA ALA A 129 22.92 19.86 -4.22
C ALA A 129 23.93 19.35 -5.28
N PHE A 130 24.47 20.24 -6.12
CA PHE A 130 25.39 19.88 -7.22
C PHE A 130 26.86 20.03 -6.84
N GLY A 131 27.19 20.81 -5.80
CA GLY A 131 28.57 21.10 -5.41
C GLY A 131 29.26 22.12 -6.33
N CYS A 132 28.56 22.66 -7.33
CA CYS A 132 29.02 23.65 -8.28
C CYS A 132 27.94 24.72 -8.53
N PRO A 133 28.29 25.88 -9.15
CA PRO A 133 27.29 26.83 -9.61
C PRO A 133 26.36 26.20 -10.65
N TRP A 134 25.06 26.49 -10.59
CA TRP A 134 24.08 25.92 -11.50
C TRP A 134 24.36 26.20 -12.98
N GLN A 135 25.09 27.30 -13.28
CA GLN A 135 25.51 27.67 -14.62
C GLN A 135 26.47 26.66 -15.28
N GLU A 136 27.04 25.74 -14.52
CA GLU A 136 27.87 24.66 -15.06
C GLU A 136 27.03 23.56 -15.70
N GLU A 137 25.83 23.32 -15.16
CA GLU A 137 24.93 22.23 -15.55
C GLU A 137 23.77 22.72 -16.46
N PHE A 138 23.28 23.95 -16.24
CA PHE A 138 22.17 24.53 -16.99
C PHE A 138 22.61 25.70 -17.83
N GLN A 139 21.99 25.86 -19.01
CA GLN A 139 22.14 27.00 -19.88
C GLN A 139 21.36 28.20 -19.33
N GLU A 140 20.12 27.93 -18.84
CA GLU A 140 19.19 28.94 -18.32
C GLU A 140 18.30 28.32 -17.27
N ILE A 141 17.97 29.09 -16.24
CA ILE A 141 16.89 28.79 -15.29
C ILE A 141 16.01 30.04 -15.19
N GLN A 142 14.69 29.87 -15.40
CA GLN A 142 13.76 30.98 -15.27
C GLN A 142 13.59 31.33 -13.77
N GLU A 143 13.83 32.60 -13.41
CA GLU A 143 13.75 33.06 -12.02
C GLU A 143 12.32 32.96 -11.47
N LYS A 144 11.30 33.26 -12.33
CA LYS A 144 9.90 33.11 -11.94
C LYS A 144 9.53 31.64 -11.92
N PRO A 145 9.09 31.10 -10.76
CA PRO A 145 8.69 29.71 -10.69
C PRO A 145 7.39 29.44 -11.47
N LEU A 146 7.26 28.23 -12.00
CA LEU A 146 6.01 27.71 -12.57
C LEU A 146 4.95 27.43 -11.49
N GLY A 147 5.41 27.03 -10.29
CA GLY A 147 4.57 26.76 -9.14
C GLY A 147 5.40 26.81 -7.85
N SER A 148 4.73 27.09 -6.75
CA SER A 148 5.36 27.18 -5.44
C SER A 148 4.49 26.49 -4.41
N ALA A 149 4.99 25.42 -3.81
CA ALA A 149 4.30 24.61 -2.81
C ALA A 149 4.93 24.75 -1.42
N SER A 150 4.34 24.08 -0.44
CA SER A 150 4.77 24.15 0.96
C SER A 150 6.21 23.67 1.21
N ILE A 151 6.66 22.67 0.43
CA ILE A 151 7.98 22.04 0.59
C ILE A 151 8.96 22.47 -0.50
N ALA A 152 8.48 22.78 -1.69
CA ALA A 152 9.31 23.01 -2.88
C ALA A 152 8.71 24.06 -3.80
N GLN A 153 9.53 24.55 -4.72
CA GLN A 153 9.06 25.31 -5.89
C GLN A 153 9.67 24.76 -7.16
N VAL A 154 9.01 25.05 -8.27
CA VAL A 154 9.28 24.45 -9.58
C VAL A 154 9.68 25.54 -10.56
N HIS A 155 10.82 25.37 -11.25
CA HIS A 155 11.33 26.30 -12.25
C HIS A 155 11.48 25.60 -13.61
N ARG A 156 11.21 26.33 -14.69
CA ARG A 156 11.60 25.89 -16.04
C ARG A 156 13.07 26.22 -16.26
N ALA A 157 13.77 25.30 -16.90
CA ALA A 157 15.18 25.46 -17.21
C ALA A 157 15.55 24.77 -18.52
N VAL A 158 16.75 25.06 -19.00
CA VAL A 158 17.35 24.41 -20.18
C VAL A 158 18.71 23.83 -19.76
N LEU A 159 18.90 22.54 -20.00
CA LEU A 159 20.17 21.86 -19.75
C LEU A 159 21.25 22.36 -20.74
N LYS A 160 22.53 22.18 -20.41
CA LYS A 160 23.65 22.47 -21.33
C LYS A 160 23.55 21.68 -22.63
N THR A 161 22.93 20.54 -22.59
CA THR A 161 22.68 19.66 -23.76
C THR A 161 21.52 20.13 -24.62
N GLY A 162 20.72 21.12 -24.14
CA GLY A 162 19.67 21.80 -24.90
C GLY A 162 18.26 21.30 -24.60
N GLU A 163 18.09 20.31 -23.71
CA GLU A 163 16.75 19.80 -23.31
C GLU A 163 16.04 20.79 -22.38
N GLU A 164 14.77 21.00 -22.64
CA GLU A 164 13.89 21.74 -21.76
C GLU A 164 13.45 20.86 -20.57
N VAL A 165 13.72 21.35 -19.38
CA VAL A 165 13.46 20.62 -18.13
C VAL A 165 12.70 21.45 -17.10
N VAL A 166 12.14 20.75 -16.14
CA VAL A 166 11.61 21.33 -14.90
C VAL A 166 12.55 20.95 -13.77
N ILE A 167 12.87 21.92 -12.94
CA ILE A 167 13.65 21.73 -11.74
C ILE A 167 12.72 21.95 -10.53
N LYS A 168 12.45 20.91 -9.75
CA LYS A 168 11.75 21.00 -8.47
C LYS A 168 12.81 21.17 -7.39
N VAL A 169 12.82 22.31 -6.72
CA VAL A 169 13.83 22.68 -5.73
C VAL A 169 13.19 22.78 -4.36
N GLN A 170 13.75 22.07 -3.40
CA GLN A 170 13.28 22.09 -2.02
C GLN A 170 13.48 23.47 -1.41
N ARG A 171 12.54 23.90 -0.55
CA ARG A 171 12.69 25.16 0.18
C ARG A 171 13.84 25.08 1.15
N LYS A 172 14.67 26.12 1.14
CA LYS A 172 15.83 26.21 2.04
C LYS A 172 15.40 26.11 3.52
N GLY A 173 16.06 25.23 4.26
CA GLY A 173 15.81 25.03 5.70
C GLY A 173 14.46 24.44 6.07
N ILE A 174 13.69 23.91 5.12
CA ILE A 174 12.35 23.37 5.40
C ILE A 174 12.40 22.17 6.35
N TYR A 175 13.45 21.34 6.27
CA TYR A 175 13.64 20.20 7.17
C TYR A 175 13.74 20.66 8.64
N GLU A 176 14.58 21.67 8.92
CA GLU A 176 14.79 22.21 10.25
C GLU A 176 13.53 22.90 10.78
N ILE A 177 12.80 23.61 9.93
CA ILE A 177 11.53 24.25 10.28
C ILE A 177 10.52 23.19 10.70
N MET A 178 10.33 22.16 9.88
CA MET A 178 9.36 21.10 10.15
C MET A 178 9.75 20.25 11.37
N ALA A 179 11.02 19.89 11.49
CA ALA A 179 11.53 19.15 12.65
C ALA A 179 11.30 19.91 13.96
N ARG A 180 11.55 21.24 13.96
CA ARG A 180 11.30 22.12 15.09
C ARG A 180 9.81 22.19 15.43
N ASP A 181 8.94 22.42 14.45
CA ASP A 181 7.51 22.58 14.65
C ASP A 181 6.88 21.28 15.18
N ILE A 182 7.26 20.13 14.62
CA ILE A 182 6.83 18.80 15.11
C ILE A 182 7.37 18.53 16.51
N GLY A 183 8.61 18.94 16.79
CA GLY A 183 9.19 18.86 18.13
C GLY A 183 8.42 19.69 19.17
N LEU A 184 7.93 20.88 18.78
CA LEU A 184 7.06 21.73 19.61
C LEU A 184 5.69 21.05 19.83
N MET A 185 5.08 20.51 18.78
CA MET A 185 3.80 19.79 18.89
C MET A 185 3.91 18.57 19.81
N LYS A 186 4.96 17.75 19.69
CA LYS A 186 5.22 16.61 20.59
C LYS A 186 5.37 17.04 22.05
N LYS A 187 6.01 18.19 22.32
CA LYS A 187 6.09 18.75 23.67
C LYS A 187 4.74 19.24 24.17
N ALA A 188 3.98 19.94 23.34
CA ALA A 188 2.63 20.42 23.68
C ALA A 188 1.68 19.27 24.04
N VAL A 189 1.69 18.18 23.27
CA VAL A 189 0.88 16.98 23.55
C VAL A 189 1.21 16.34 24.90
N LYS A 190 2.48 16.38 25.33
CA LYS A 190 2.88 15.88 26.66
C LYS A 190 2.37 16.74 27.81
N LEU A 191 2.14 18.03 27.57
CA LEU A 191 1.65 19.00 28.57
C LEU A 191 0.12 19.03 28.66
N LEU A 192 -0.59 18.49 27.66
CA LEU A 192 -2.06 18.42 27.70
C LEU A 192 -2.50 17.48 28.83
N PRO A 193 -3.45 17.93 29.70
CA PRO A 193 -4.03 17.04 30.70
C PRO A 193 -4.68 15.83 30.02
N PRO A 194 -4.82 14.69 30.73
CA PRO A 194 -5.52 13.52 30.23
C PRO A 194 -7.02 13.81 30.16
N VAL A 195 -7.44 14.62 29.20
CA VAL A 195 -8.83 14.91 28.85
C VAL A 195 -9.25 13.91 27.79
N SER A 196 -10.53 13.58 27.74
CA SER A 196 -11.25 12.57 26.93
C SER A 196 -10.82 12.40 25.45
N ILE A 197 -9.99 13.27 24.91
CA ILE A 197 -9.40 13.14 23.56
C ILE A 197 -8.31 12.06 23.51
N LYS A 198 -7.58 11.82 24.64
CA LYS A 198 -6.53 10.78 24.69
C LYS A 198 -7.06 9.34 24.66
N GLU A 199 -8.30 9.13 25.02
CA GLU A 199 -8.93 7.79 24.98
C GLU A 199 -9.35 7.38 23.55
N ALA A 200 -9.50 8.37 22.64
CA ALA A 200 -9.93 8.14 21.27
C ALA A 200 -8.77 8.10 20.26
N VAL A 201 -7.70 8.90 20.48
CA VAL A 201 -6.61 9.07 19.50
C VAL A 201 -5.26 9.21 20.20
N ASP A 202 -4.27 8.40 19.83
CA ASP A 202 -2.88 8.59 20.23
C ASP A 202 -2.23 9.70 19.39
N LEU A 203 -2.25 10.93 19.92
CA LEU A 203 -1.66 12.10 19.25
C LEU A 203 -0.14 11.97 19.02
N ASN A 204 0.58 11.18 19.82
CA ASN A 204 2.00 10.96 19.59
C ASN A 204 2.20 10.10 18.35
N LEU A 205 1.40 9.04 18.19
CA LEU A 205 1.43 8.19 17.01
C LEU A 205 1.11 8.99 15.74
N VAL A 206 0.13 9.89 15.82
CA VAL A 206 -0.22 10.79 14.70
C VAL A 206 0.95 11.71 14.34
N LEU A 207 1.64 12.29 15.33
CA LEU A 207 2.80 13.16 15.08
C LEU A 207 4.03 12.37 14.59
N GLU A 208 4.18 11.11 14.97
CA GLU A 208 5.23 10.23 14.45
C GLU A 208 4.97 9.86 12.99
N GLU A 209 3.73 9.52 12.67
CA GLU A 209 3.32 9.24 11.31
C GLU A 209 3.45 10.48 10.41
N LEU A 210 3.01 11.65 10.90
CA LEU A 210 3.22 12.93 10.22
C LEU A 210 4.70 13.16 9.90
N TRP A 211 5.57 12.93 10.87
CA TRP A 211 7.01 13.12 10.68
C TRP A 211 7.59 12.17 9.64
N ARG A 212 7.19 10.90 9.69
CA ARG A 212 7.61 9.88 8.73
C ARG A 212 7.19 10.25 7.30
N VAL A 213 5.91 10.57 7.10
CA VAL A 213 5.38 10.98 5.78
C VAL A 213 6.08 12.24 5.28
N THR A 214 6.29 13.23 6.16
CA THR A 214 6.99 14.47 5.80
C THR A 214 8.43 14.20 5.38
N GLN A 215 9.15 13.30 6.07
CA GLN A 215 10.52 12.94 5.69
C GLN A 215 10.59 12.23 4.33
N GLU A 216 9.61 11.36 4.04
CA GLU A 216 9.51 10.68 2.75
C GLU A 216 9.27 11.68 1.61
N GLU A 217 8.39 12.65 1.80
CA GLU A 217 8.10 13.70 0.81
C GLU A 217 9.25 14.71 0.62
N MET A 218 10.05 14.95 1.65
CA MET A 218 11.24 15.80 1.56
C MET A 218 12.42 15.12 0.88
N ASN A 219 12.32 13.86 0.50
CA ASN A 219 13.38 13.16 -0.22
C ASN A 219 12.98 12.92 -1.68
N PHE A 220 13.41 13.80 -2.58
CA PHE A 220 13.08 13.67 -4.01
C PHE A 220 13.65 12.43 -4.69
N LEU A 221 14.60 11.74 -4.06
CA LEU A 221 15.02 10.42 -4.56
C LEU A 221 13.90 9.39 -4.46
N THR A 222 12.97 9.54 -3.51
CA THR A 222 11.76 8.70 -3.41
C THR A 222 10.81 8.99 -4.58
N GLU A 223 10.56 10.26 -4.89
CA GLU A 223 9.75 10.67 -6.03
C GLU A 223 10.37 10.20 -7.35
N ALA A 224 11.68 10.35 -7.51
CA ALA A 224 12.42 9.85 -8.66
C ALA A 224 12.28 8.33 -8.84
N ALA A 225 12.40 7.55 -7.77
CA ALA A 225 12.20 6.11 -7.81
C ALA A 225 10.74 5.74 -8.17
N ASN A 226 9.77 6.50 -7.67
CA ASN A 226 8.37 6.32 -8.04
C ASN A 226 8.14 6.62 -9.54
N MET A 227 8.77 7.67 -10.10
CA MET A 227 8.70 7.98 -11.53
C MET A 227 9.25 6.84 -12.39
N GLU A 228 10.40 6.28 -12.01
CA GLU A 228 11.01 5.15 -12.71
C GLU A 228 10.09 3.90 -12.67
N GLU A 229 9.54 3.58 -11.49
CA GLU A 229 8.60 2.45 -11.33
C GLU A 229 7.33 2.67 -12.14
N PHE A 230 6.75 3.87 -12.09
CA PHE A 230 5.53 4.22 -12.81
C PHE A 230 5.74 4.15 -14.33
N SER A 231 6.82 4.72 -14.84
CA SER A 231 7.20 4.66 -16.25
C SER A 231 7.36 3.22 -16.73
N LYS A 232 8.03 2.37 -15.94
CA LYS A 232 8.23 0.95 -16.26
C LYS A 232 6.89 0.20 -16.34
N LYS A 233 5.98 0.44 -15.38
CA LYS A 233 4.67 -0.22 -15.33
C LYS A 233 3.76 0.23 -16.48
N ASN A 234 3.86 1.48 -16.91
CA ASN A 234 3.02 2.05 -17.98
C ASN A 234 3.65 1.99 -19.39
N LYS A 235 4.85 1.40 -19.54
CA LYS A 235 5.59 1.32 -20.82
C LYS A 235 4.76 0.80 -21.99
N ASN A 236 3.82 -0.12 -21.75
CA ASN A 236 2.98 -0.75 -22.76
C ASN A 236 1.65 -0.01 -23.01
N MET A 237 1.39 1.11 -22.32
CA MET A 237 0.19 1.92 -22.52
C MET A 237 0.50 3.08 -23.47
N ALA A 238 0.05 2.97 -24.71
CA ALA A 238 0.35 3.94 -25.76
C ALA A 238 -0.14 5.37 -25.46
N PHE A 239 -1.21 5.49 -24.67
CA PHE A 239 -1.85 6.75 -24.31
C PHE A 239 -1.41 7.30 -22.94
N VAL A 240 -0.38 6.73 -22.30
CA VAL A 240 0.20 7.23 -21.04
C VAL A 240 1.64 7.65 -21.29
N LYS A 241 2.01 8.79 -20.73
CA LYS A 241 3.38 9.30 -20.73
C LYS A 241 3.78 9.66 -19.30
N THR A 242 5.03 9.43 -18.96
CA THR A 242 5.71 9.94 -17.77
C THR A 242 6.82 10.85 -18.24
N PRO A 243 7.07 12.02 -17.61
CA PRO A 243 8.22 12.85 -17.94
C PRO A 243 9.52 12.04 -17.82
N ILE A 244 10.48 12.34 -18.68
CA ILE A 244 11.81 11.74 -18.60
C ILE A 244 12.49 12.26 -17.33
N LEU A 245 12.98 11.35 -16.50
CA LEU A 245 13.76 11.69 -15.30
C LEU A 245 15.23 11.85 -15.68
N TYR A 246 15.82 12.98 -15.33
CA TYR A 246 17.26 13.22 -15.45
C TYR A 246 17.95 12.87 -14.14
N ARG A 247 18.27 11.58 -14.00
CA ARG A 247 18.77 11.00 -12.74
C ARG A 247 20.10 11.60 -12.29
N GLU A 248 20.97 11.94 -13.21
CA GLU A 248 22.28 12.55 -12.97
C GLU A 248 22.18 13.92 -12.29
N TYR A 249 21.09 14.67 -12.52
CA TYR A 249 20.83 15.98 -11.92
C TYR A 249 19.86 15.90 -10.73
N THR A 250 19.45 14.69 -10.33
CA THR A 250 18.47 14.50 -9.26
C THR A 250 19.14 14.10 -7.96
N THR A 251 18.87 14.85 -6.88
CA THR A 251 19.39 14.66 -5.53
C THR A 251 18.23 14.54 -4.52
N ALA A 252 18.53 14.48 -3.23
CA ALA A 252 17.49 14.47 -2.20
C ALA A 252 16.69 15.79 -2.14
N SER A 253 17.28 16.92 -2.55
CA SER A 253 16.69 18.26 -2.48
C SER A 253 16.35 18.89 -3.84
N VAL A 254 16.75 18.25 -4.93
CA VAL A 254 16.51 18.72 -6.30
C VAL A 254 16.06 17.56 -7.18
N LEU A 255 14.93 17.73 -7.89
CA LEU A 255 14.45 16.78 -8.90
C LEU A 255 14.45 17.46 -10.26
N VAL A 256 15.05 16.83 -11.27
CA VAL A 256 15.10 17.33 -12.63
C VAL A 256 14.39 16.35 -13.56
N MET A 257 13.39 16.86 -14.29
CA MET A 257 12.60 16.05 -15.22
C MET A 257 12.24 16.84 -16.48
N GLU A 258 11.80 16.15 -17.52
CA GLU A 258 11.33 16.76 -18.79
C GLU A 258 10.25 17.82 -18.52
N TYR A 259 10.38 18.97 -19.17
CA TYR A 259 9.30 19.95 -19.22
C TYR A 259 8.19 19.43 -20.14
N ILE A 260 6.97 19.37 -19.63
CA ILE A 260 5.80 18.93 -20.39
C ILE A 260 5.03 20.16 -20.87
N ASP A 261 5.09 20.41 -22.16
CA ASP A 261 4.25 21.41 -22.82
C ASP A 261 2.90 20.77 -23.16
N GLY A 262 2.02 20.73 -22.16
CA GLY A 262 0.69 20.08 -22.21
C GLY A 262 -0.40 20.98 -21.65
N ILE A 263 -1.65 20.60 -21.91
CA ILE A 263 -2.84 21.30 -21.41
C ILE A 263 -3.25 20.58 -20.11
N PRO A 264 -3.45 21.30 -18.98
CA PRO A 264 -4.01 20.70 -17.76
C PRO A 264 -5.37 20.03 -18.04
N ILE A 265 -5.61 18.89 -17.40
CA ILE A 265 -6.79 18.05 -17.69
C ILE A 265 -8.12 18.78 -17.41
N ASP A 266 -8.15 19.76 -16.52
CA ASP A 266 -9.33 20.59 -16.17
C ASP A 266 -9.55 21.82 -17.07
N HIS A 267 -8.60 22.13 -17.98
CA HIS A 267 -8.74 23.25 -18.93
C HIS A 267 -9.59 22.85 -20.14
N LYS A 268 -10.89 22.63 -19.93
CA LYS A 268 -11.84 22.14 -20.94
C LYS A 268 -11.83 22.94 -22.23
N GLU A 269 -11.85 24.28 -22.12
CA GLU A 269 -11.91 25.17 -23.29
C GLU A 269 -10.69 25.02 -24.17
N GLU A 270 -9.49 24.90 -23.54
CA GLU A 270 -8.23 24.70 -24.26
C GLU A 270 -8.16 23.30 -24.88
N LEU A 271 -8.64 22.26 -24.16
CA LEU A 271 -8.70 20.91 -24.70
C LEU A 271 -9.63 20.80 -25.90
N LEU A 272 -10.84 21.39 -25.82
CA LEU A 272 -11.79 21.42 -26.94
C LEU A 272 -11.24 22.23 -28.12
N ALA A 273 -10.59 23.40 -27.87
CA ALA A 273 -9.95 24.20 -28.90
C ALA A 273 -8.77 23.44 -29.56
N GLY A 274 -8.07 22.59 -28.82
CA GLY A 274 -7.05 21.69 -29.30
C GLY A 274 -7.58 20.48 -30.08
N GLY A 275 -8.92 20.34 -30.19
CA GLY A 275 -9.56 19.24 -30.93
C GLY A 275 -9.62 17.91 -30.16
N TYR A 276 -9.44 17.94 -28.86
CA TYR A 276 -9.53 16.75 -28.02
C TYR A 276 -10.99 16.39 -27.68
N ASP A 277 -11.29 15.11 -27.63
CA ASP A 277 -12.54 14.55 -27.13
C ASP A 277 -12.41 14.31 -25.61
N LEU A 278 -13.26 15.02 -24.83
CA LEU A 278 -13.20 14.94 -23.36
C LEU A 278 -13.62 13.56 -22.84
N ASP A 279 -14.55 12.87 -23.50
CA ASP A 279 -14.98 11.53 -23.10
C ASP A 279 -13.87 10.50 -23.38
N GLU A 280 -13.14 10.65 -24.47
CA GLU A 280 -11.96 9.83 -24.74
C GLU A 280 -10.86 10.05 -23.69
N ILE A 281 -10.59 11.32 -23.32
CA ILE A 281 -9.62 11.66 -22.26
C ILE A 281 -10.07 11.05 -20.93
N GLY A 282 -11.32 11.26 -20.52
CA GLY A 282 -11.85 10.73 -19.28
C GLY A 282 -11.79 9.20 -19.22
N SER A 283 -12.18 8.53 -20.31
CA SER A 283 -12.09 7.06 -20.41
C SER A 283 -10.66 6.54 -20.28
N LYS A 284 -9.71 7.17 -20.95
CA LYS A 284 -8.27 6.83 -20.86
C LYS A 284 -7.72 7.07 -19.46
N PHE A 285 -8.12 8.17 -18.84
CA PHE A 285 -7.69 8.54 -17.50
C PHE A 285 -8.17 7.51 -16.47
N VAL A 286 -9.44 7.13 -16.51
CA VAL A 286 -10.00 6.09 -15.63
C VAL A 286 -9.37 4.73 -15.91
N ASP A 287 -9.25 4.31 -17.18
CA ASP A 287 -8.67 2.99 -17.51
C ASP A 287 -7.24 2.87 -17.01
N ASN A 288 -6.43 3.93 -17.15
CA ASN A 288 -5.09 3.95 -16.61
C ASN A 288 -5.08 3.86 -15.08
N PHE A 289 -5.94 4.62 -14.39
CA PHE A 289 -6.01 4.58 -12.92
C PHE A 289 -6.45 3.20 -12.41
N ILE A 290 -7.49 2.62 -13.00
CA ILE A 290 -7.94 1.26 -12.63
C ILE A 290 -6.84 0.22 -12.86
N LYS A 291 -6.07 0.35 -13.96
CA LYS A 291 -4.88 -0.50 -14.19
C LYS A 291 -3.84 -0.34 -13.09
N GLN A 292 -3.51 0.89 -12.69
CA GLN A 292 -2.57 1.16 -11.62
C GLN A 292 -2.99 0.48 -10.31
N VAL A 293 -4.29 0.52 -9.97
CA VAL A 293 -4.85 -0.08 -8.77
C VAL A 293 -4.90 -1.60 -8.87
N MET A 294 -5.56 -2.13 -9.91
CA MET A 294 -5.93 -3.54 -9.98
C MET A 294 -4.80 -4.44 -10.52
N ASP A 295 -4.06 -3.96 -11.53
CA ASP A 295 -3.02 -4.77 -12.17
C ASP A 295 -1.65 -4.52 -11.52
N ASP A 296 -1.27 -3.25 -11.31
CA ASP A 296 0.05 -2.88 -10.84
C ASP A 296 0.17 -2.90 -9.31
N GLY A 297 -0.93 -2.61 -8.59
CA GLY A 297 -0.91 -2.38 -7.14
C GLY A 297 -0.02 -1.20 -6.73
N PHE A 298 0.24 -0.30 -7.68
CA PHE A 298 1.02 0.90 -7.52
C PHE A 298 0.31 2.03 -8.27
N PHE A 299 -0.28 2.96 -7.54
CA PHE A 299 -1.22 3.93 -8.10
C PHE A 299 -0.99 5.34 -7.54
N HIS A 300 -1.37 6.32 -8.33
CA HIS A 300 -1.33 7.72 -7.94
C HIS A 300 -2.40 8.00 -6.89
N ALA A 301 -2.00 8.44 -5.70
CA ALA A 301 -2.93 8.66 -4.59
C ALA A 301 -3.49 10.09 -4.55
N ASP A 302 -3.01 10.98 -5.43
CA ASP A 302 -3.44 12.38 -5.52
C ASP A 302 -3.60 12.85 -6.98
N PRO A 303 -4.49 12.21 -7.77
CA PRO A 303 -4.69 12.53 -9.19
C PRO A 303 -5.53 13.81 -9.39
N HIS A 304 -5.15 14.90 -8.69
CA HIS A 304 -5.82 16.18 -8.90
C HIS A 304 -5.42 16.82 -10.24
N PRO A 305 -6.19 17.77 -10.79
CA PRO A 305 -5.93 18.33 -12.13
C PRO A 305 -4.51 18.87 -12.33
N GLY A 306 -3.93 19.48 -11.30
CA GLY A 306 -2.56 20.01 -11.36
C GLY A 306 -1.45 18.96 -11.54
N ASN A 307 -1.76 17.67 -11.39
CA ASN A 307 -0.81 16.57 -11.54
C ASN A 307 -0.98 15.81 -12.86
N VAL A 308 -1.95 16.21 -13.69
CA VAL A 308 -2.28 15.51 -14.94
C VAL A 308 -2.37 16.49 -16.10
N MET A 309 -1.58 16.26 -17.13
CA MET A 309 -1.59 17.04 -18.38
C MET A 309 -1.95 16.18 -19.58
N ILE A 310 -2.49 16.82 -20.60
CA ILE A 310 -2.78 16.20 -21.90
C ILE A 310 -1.78 16.74 -22.93
N GLN A 311 -1.00 15.84 -23.52
CA GLN A 311 -0.02 16.16 -24.56
C GLN A 311 -0.12 15.16 -25.70
N GLY A 312 -0.46 15.64 -26.90
CA GLY A 312 -0.57 14.78 -28.10
C GLY A 312 -1.53 13.59 -27.93
N GLY A 313 -2.66 13.80 -27.24
CA GLY A 313 -3.67 12.77 -26.96
C GLY A 313 -3.26 11.73 -25.89
N LYS A 314 -2.16 11.99 -25.17
CA LYS A 314 -1.68 11.16 -24.06
C LYS A 314 -1.97 11.81 -22.73
N ILE A 315 -2.30 10.99 -21.75
CA ILE A 315 -2.34 11.36 -20.33
C ILE A 315 -0.90 11.41 -19.80
N VAL A 316 -0.48 12.56 -19.30
CA VAL A 316 0.86 12.76 -18.74
C VAL A 316 0.75 13.01 -17.24
N TRP A 317 1.31 12.11 -16.46
CA TRP A 317 1.38 12.24 -14.99
C TRP A 317 2.68 12.96 -14.63
N ILE A 318 2.59 14.12 -13.97
CA ILE A 318 3.75 15.02 -13.77
C ILE A 318 4.28 15.08 -12.33
N ASP A 319 3.55 14.60 -11.33
CA ASP A 319 4.02 14.53 -9.93
C ASP A 319 3.82 13.11 -9.40
N MET A 320 4.88 12.49 -8.88
CA MET A 320 4.86 11.14 -8.32
C MET A 320 5.22 11.13 -6.83
N GLY A 321 5.02 12.27 -6.16
CA GLY A 321 5.32 12.43 -4.73
C GLY A 321 4.41 11.59 -3.84
N MET A 322 3.15 11.39 -4.25
CA MET A 322 2.16 10.63 -3.48
C MET A 322 1.68 9.39 -4.23
N MET A 323 2.31 8.25 -3.96
CA MET A 323 1.96 6.97 -4.57
C MET A 323 1.42 5.99 -3.54
N GLY A 324 0.27 5.39 -3.83
CA GLY A 324 -0.31 4.30 -3.04
C GLY A 324 0.22 2.93 -3.47
N ARG A 325 0.28 2.00 -2.51
CA ARG A 325 0.70 0.62 -2.76
C ARG A 325 -0.30 -0.36 -2.19
N LEU A 326 -0.71 -1.33 -3.00
CA LEU A 326 -1.54 -2.46 -2.61
C LEU A 326 -0.81 -3.75 -2.92
N ASN A 327 -0.67 -4.61 -1.94
CA ASN A 327 -0.11 -5.94 -2.16
C ASN A 327 -1.10 -6.83 -2.96
N GLU A 328 -0.65 -7.99 -3.42
CA GLU A 328 -1.48 -8.89 -4.23
C GLU A 328 -2.73 -9.37 -3.47
N ARG A 329 -2.60 -9.64 -2.16
CA ARG A 329 -3.71 -10.05 -1.31
C ARG A 329 -4.78 -8.96 -1.21
N ASP A 330 -4.38 -7.70 -0.97
CA ASP A 330 -5.34 -6.60 -0.83
C ASP A 330 -6.07 -6.34 -2.14
N ARG A 331 -5.38 -6.43 -3.28
CA ARG A 331 -6.00 -6.32 -4.62
C ARG A 331 -7.02 -7.44 -4.88
N GLU A 332 -6.71 -8.67 -4.49
CA GLU A 332 -7.65 -9.79 -4.61
C GLU A 332 -8.89 -9.58 -3.73
N LEU A 333 -8.72 -9.08 -2.51
CA LEU A 333 -9.83 -8.80 -1.59
C LEU A 333 -10.68 -7.62 -2.06
N ILE A 334 -10.08 -6.56 -2.60
CA ILE A 334 -10.81 -5.47 -3.26
C ILE A 334 -11.63 -6.02 -4.45
N GLY A 335 -11.02 -6.86 -5.28
CA GLY A 335 -11.74 -7.52 -6.38
C GLY A 335 -12.92 -8.36 -5.90
N GLN A 336 -12.78 -9.08 -4.78
CA GLN A 336 -13.88 -9.83 -4.16
C GLN A 336 -14.97 -8.91 -3.61
N ALA A 337 -14.62 -7.79 -3.00
CA ALA A 337 -15.58 -6.79 -2.53
C ALA A 337 -16.38 -6.20 -3.70
N ILE A 338 -15.71 -5.80 -4.79
CA ILE A 338 -16.35 -5.27 -6.01
C ILE A 338 -17.29 -6.33 -6.62
N GLU A 339 -16.84 -7.57 -6.72
CA GLU A 339 -17.68 -8.67 -7.21
C GLU A 339 -18.87 -8.93 -6.27
N GLY A 340 -18.67 -8.83 -4.95
CA GLY A 340 -19.74 -8.92 -3.95
C GLY A 340 -20.80 -7.83 -4.14
N VAL A 341 -20.38 -6.59 -4.37
CA VAL A 341 -21.27 -5.47 -4.70
C VAL A 341 -22.03 -5.76 -6.00
N ALA A 342 -21.32 -6.19 -7.05
CA ALA A 342 -21.91 -6.49 -8.35
C ALA A 342 -22.96 -7.62 -8.32
N LEU A 343 -22.77 -8.60 -7.44
CA LEU A 343 -23.66 -9.76 -7.29
C LEU A 343 -24.66 -9.60 -6.14
N ASN A 344 -24.63 -8.47 -5.42
CA ASN A 344 -25.39 -8.22 -4.19
C ASN A 344 -25.15 -9.33 -3.13
N ASP A 345 -23.90 -9.83 -3.04
CA ASP A 345 -23.49 -10.87 -2.09
C ASP A 345 -22.88 -10.22 -0.84
N ILE A 346 -23.74 -9.99 0.17
CA ILE A 346 -23.36 -9.35 1.44
C ILE A 346 -22.29 -10.16 2.18
N GLY A 347 -22.37 -11.50 2.12
CA GLY A 347 -21.39 -12.38 2.76
C GLY A 347 -19.99 -12.18 2.18
N LYS A 348 -19.89 -12.09 0.86
CA LYS A 348 -18.62 -11.85 0.15
C LYS A 348 -18.01 -10.49 0.48
N ILE A 349 -18.84 -9.44 0.58
CA ILE A 349 -18.40 -8.11 1.01
C ILE A 349 -17.89 -8.16 2.45
N GLN A 350 -18.65 -8.79 3.35
CA GLN A 350 -18.27 -8.95 4.74
C GLN A 350 -16.92 -9.68 4.90
N ASP A 351 -16.74 -10.80 4.21
CA ASP A 351 -15.51 -11.57 4.26
C ASP A 351 -14.31 -10.76 3.76
N ALA A 352 -14.48 -9.99 2.69
CA ALA A 352 -13.46 -9.09 2.18
C ALA A 352 -13.10 -7.98 3.18
N VAL A 353 -14.10 -7.33 3.78
CA VAL A 353 -13.93 -6.28 4.81
C VAL A 353 -13.22 -6.83 6.03
N LEU A 354 -13.60 -8.02 6.51
CA LEU A 354 -12.96 -8.68 7.64
C LEU A 354 -11.53 -9.11 7.34
N ALA A 355 -11.22 -9.47 6.09
CA ALA A 355 -9.88 -9.87 5.68
C ALA A 355 -8.95 -8.68 5.42
N LEU A 356 -9.49 -7.53 4.99
CA LEU A 356 -8.75 -6.29 4.74
C LEU A 356 -8.47 -5.50 6.03
N GLY A 357 -9.44 -5.46 6.95
CA GLY A 357 -9.40 -4.58 8.11
C GLY A 357 -8.46 -5.05 9.22
N GLU A 358 -7.91 -4.09 9.95
CA GLU A 358 -7.23 -4.30 11.23
C GLU A 358 -8.21 -4.07 12.40
N PHE A 359 -8.21 -4.96 13.40
CA PHE A 359 -9.22 -4.91 14.45
C PHE A 359 -8.69 -4.27 15.74
N LYS A 360 -9.37 -3.25 16.25
CA LYS A 360 -9.18 -2.71 17.61
C LYS A 360 -10.03 -3.47 18.66
N GLY A 361 -10.21 -4.77 18.49
CA GLY A 361 -11.00 -5.64 19.35
C GLY A 361 -11.68 -6.78 18.58
N LYS A 362 -12.62 -7.49 19.20
CA LYS A 362 -13.39 -8.53 18.49
C LYS A 362 -14.49 -7.85 17.65
N PRO A 363 -14.52 -8.03 16.32
CA PRO A 363 -15.59 -7.50 15.49
C PRO A 363 -16.90 -8.22 15.80
N ASN A 364 -18.00 -7.47 15.83
CA ASN A 364 -19.33 -8.06 15.89
C ASN A 364 -19.79 -8.40 14.47
N GLN A 365 -19.56 -9.64 14.05
CA GLN A 365 -19.84 -10.09 12.68
C GLN A 365 -21.34 -9.94 12.31
N SER A 366 -22.25 -10.19 13.26
CA SER A 366 -23.69 -10.04 12.99
C SER A 366 -24.10 -8.58 12.79
N ARG A 367 -23.51 -7.65 13.56
CA ARG A 367 -23.74 -6.22 13.35
C ARG A 367 -23.14 -5.78 12.01
N LEU A 368 -21.91 -6.14 11.73
CA LEU A 368 -21.25 -5.81 10.46
C LEU A 368 -22.05 -6.32 9.26
N TYR A 369 -22.57 -7.54 9.33
CA TYR A 369 -23.45 -8.07 8.28
C TYR A 369 -24.71 -7.22 8.07
N THR A 370 -25.34 -6.80 9.17
CA THR A 370 -26.54 -5.96 9.12
C THR A 370 -26.20 -4.59 8.52
N ASP A 371 -25.11 -3.95 8.97
CA ASP A 371 -24.68 -2.64 8.50
C ASP A 371 -24.33 -2.67 7.01
N ILE A 372 -23.62 -3.71 6.53
CA ILE A 372 -23.33 -3.92 5.10
C ILE A 372 -24.62 -4.19 4.30
N ARG A 373 -25.55 -4.97 4.83
CA ARG A 373 -26.83 -5.22 4.18
C ARG A 373 -27.62 -3.91 4.00
N ASP A 374 -27.67 -3.09 5.04
CA ASP A 374 -28.39 -1.83 5.02
C ASP A 374 -27.72 -0.83 4.06
N LEU A 375 -26.37 -0.85 3.99
CA LEU A 375 -25.60 -0.14 2.99
C LEU A 375 -25.95 -0.61 1.56
N MET A 376 -25.95 -1.91 1.32
CA MET A 376 -26.30 -2.47 0.02
C MET A 376 -27.74 -2.22 -0.38
N ALA A 377 -28.67 -2.14 0.58
CA ALA A 377 -30.07 -1.80 0.33
C ALA A 377 -30.21 -0.32 -0.14
N LYS A 378 -29.35 0.59 0.33
CA LYS A 378 -29.29 1.98 -0.11
C LYS A 378 -28.93 2.09 -1.61
N TYR A 379 -27.97 1.26 -2.07
CA TYR A 379 -27.44 1.32 -3.44
C TYR A 379 -28.00 0.22 -4.38
N GLY A 380 -28.62 -0.82 -3.84
CA GLY A 380 -29.07 -2.01 -4.60
C GLY A 380 -30.27 -1.79 -5.52
N THR A 381 -30.91 -0.61 -5.49
CA THR A 381 -31.99 -0.20 -6.38
C THR A 381 -31.52 0.73 -7.50
N ALA A 382 -30.28 1.24 -7.43
CA ALA A 382 -29.70 2.08 -8.45
C ALA A 382 -29.21 1.22 -9.64
N ASP A 383 -29.40 1.70 -10.85
CA ASP A 383 -28.79 1.05 -12.02
C ASP A 383 -27.26 1.12 -11.88
N PHE A 384 -26.54 0.09 -12.31
CA PHE A 384 -25.06 0.03 -12.22
C PHE A 384 -24.36 1.26 -12.80
N GLY A 385 -25.06 2.01 -13.68
CA GLY A 385 -24.60 3.26 -14.27
C GLY A 385 -24.77 4.50 -13.39
N GLU A 386 -25.53 4.41 -12.30
CA GLU A 386 -25.80 5.53 -11.39
C GLU A 386 -25.07 5.41 -10.05
N ILE A 387 -24.28 4.34 -9.87
CA ILE A 387 -23.59 4.06 -8.62
C ILE A 387 -22.33 4.94 -8.52
N ASP A 388 -22.30 5.79 -7.50
CA ASP A 388 -21.13 6.54 -7.07
C ASP A 388 -20.20 5.66 -6.21
N ILE A 389 -19.04 5.29 -6.77
CA ILE A 389 -18.06 4.43 -6.07
C ILE A 389 -17.45 5.11 -4.85
N VAL A 390 -17.31 6.45 -4.89
CA VAL A 390 -16.72 7.22 -3.78
C VAL A 390 -17.70 7.29 -2.62
N GLU A 391 -19.01 7.47 -2.91
CA GLU A 391 -20.05 7.46 -1.89
C GLU A 391 -20.13 6.08 -1.21
N ILE A 392 -20.18 4.99 -1.98
CA ILE A 392 -20.19 3.62 -1.43
C ILE A 392 -18.94 3.35 -0.58
N LEU A 393 -17.75 3.73 -1.08
CA LEU A 393 -16.51 3.52 -0.35
C LEU A 393 -16.47 4.33 0.93
N THR A 394 -16.98 5.55 0.91
CA THR A 394 -17.09 6.44 2.08
C THR A 394 -18.02 5.83 3.13
N ASP A 395 -19.22 5.41 2.72
CA ASP A 395 -20.19 4.78 3.61
C ASP A 395 -19.66 3.44 4.17
N LEU A 396 -18.94 2.67 3.35
CA LEU A 396 -18.28 1.44 3.80
C LEU A 396 -17.18 1.73 4.84
N MET A 397 -16.43 2.81 4.67
CA MET A 397 -15.44 3.26 5.66
C MET A 397 -16.11 3.65 6.98
N ASP A 398 -17.26 4.31 6.94
CA ASP A 398 -18.03 4.66 8.13
C ASP A 398 -18.56 3.39 8.83
N VAL A 399 -19.10 2.41 8.08
CA VAL A 399 -19.49 1.08 8.60
C VAL A 399 -18.29 0.39 9.26
N MET A 400 -17.12 0.38 8.64
CA MET A 400 -15.91 -0.20 9.23
C MET A 400 -15.55 0.48 10.55
N LYS A 401 -15.55 1.83 10.57
CA LYS A 401 -15.25 2.63 11.76
C LYS A 401 -16.21 2.34 12.93
N GLU A 402 -17.51 2.28 12.67
CA GLU A 402 -18.53 1.95 13.67
C GLU A 402 -18.34 0.54 14.25
N ASN A 403 -17.86 -0.39 13.43
CA ASN A 403 -17.55 -1.75 13.84
C ASN A 403 -16.12 -1.92 14.40
N LYS A 404 -15.39 -0.81 14.68
CA LYS A 404 -14.01 -0.77 15.21
C LYS A 404 -12.99 -1.49 14.32
N ILE A 405 -13.23 -1.46 13.03
CA ILE A 405 -12.32 -1.98 12.00
C ILE A 405 -11.53 -0.80 11.44
N VAL A 406 -10.21 -0.87 11.52
CA VAL A 406 -9.30 0.15 10.96
C VAL A 406 -8.94 -0.24 9.53
N MET A 407 -9.06 0.71 8.62
CA MET A 407 -8.68 0.50 7.22
C MET A 407 -7.17 0.58 7.06
N PRO A 408 -6.53 -0.34 6.32
CA PRO A 408 -5.12 -0.25 5.98
C PRO A 408 -4.78 1.02 5.21
N HIS A 409 -3.57 1.54 5.40
CA HIS A 409 -3.12 2.79 4.79
C HIS A 409 -3.28 2.83 3.26
N GLY A 410 -2.98 1.72 2.57
CA GLY A 410 -3.13 1.63 1.12
C GLY A 410 -4.57 1.85 0.63
N LEU A 411 -5.57 1.39 1.39
CA LEU A 411 -6.98 1.61 1.06
C LEU A 411 -7.43 3.05 1.32
N THR A 412 -6.92 3.68 2.37
CA THR A 412 -7.18 5.11 2.62
C THR A 412 -6.60 5.97 1.49
N MET A 413 -5.41 5.64 1.00
CA MET A 413 -4.80 6.29 -0.16
C MET A 413 -5.62 6.07 -1.43
N LEU A 414 -6.17 4.86 -1.63
CA LEU A 414 -7.06 4.54 -2.75
C LEU A 414 -8.34 5.36 -2.70
N ALA A 415 -8.98 5.45 -1.54
CA ALA A 415 -10.19 6.25 -1.36
C ALA A 415 -9.95 7.72 -1.74
N ARG A 416 -8.83 8.29 -1.32
CA ARG A 416 -8.44 9.65 -1.73
C ARG A 416 -8.25 9.76 -3.24
N GLY A 417 -7.50 8.84 -3.84
CA GLY A 417 -7.27 8.82 -5.29
C GLY A 417 -8.59 8.77 -6.06
N LEU A 418 -9.54 7.93 -5.63
CA LEU A 418 -10.88 7.84 -6.23
C LEU A 418 -11.67 9.15 -6.10
N THR A 419 -11.63 9.80 -4.93
CA THR A 419 -12.31 11.10 -4.73
C THR A 419 -11.77 12.18 -5.68
N HIS A 420 -10.45 12.26 -5.87
CA HIS A 420 -9.87 13.20 -6.83
C HIS A 420 -10.21 12.85 -8.28
N MET A 421 -10.18 11.55 -8.61
CA MET A 421 -10.59 11.05 -9.93
C MET A 421 -12.02 11.46 -10.27
N GLU A 422 -12.94 11.24 -9.33
CA GLU A 422 -14.35 11.63 -9.49
C GLU A 422 -14.51 13.14 -9.69
N GLY A 423 -13.79 13.95 -8.89
CA GLY A 423 -13.80 15.40 -9.05
C GLY A 423 -13.35 15.83 -10.45
N VAL A 424 -12.30 15.23 -11.00
CA VAL A 424 -11.84 15.50 -12.36
C VAL A 424 -12.88 15.06 -13.40
N LEU A 425 -13.46 13.87 -13.25
CA LEU A 425 -14.46 13.35 -14.18
C LEU A 425 -15.76 14.16 -14.17
N ALA A 426 -16.23 14.58 -13.00
CA ALA A 426 -17.40 15.44 -12.88
C ALA A 426 -17.22 16.74 -13.67
N ASP A 427 -15.97 17.20 -13.78
CA ASP A 427 -15.64 18.37 -14.58
C ASP A 427 -15.52 18.08 -16.07
N ILE A 428 -14.77 17.08 -16.49
CA ILE A 428 -14.43 16.88 -17.91
C ILE A 428 -15.42 15.97 -18.65
N SER A 429 -15.95 14.94 -17.99
CA SER A 429 -16.78 13.91 -18.61
C SER A 429 -17.69 13.21 -17.58
N PRO A 430 -18.79 13.88 -17.14
CA PRO A 430 -19.67 13.38 -16.08
C PRO A 430 -20.42 12.08 -16.46
N GLU A 431 -20.51 11.75 -17.74
CA GLU A 431 -21.17 10.53 -18.22
C GLU A 431 -20.32 9.27 -18.04
N ILE A 432 -19.02 9.42 -17.72
CA ILE A 432 -18.13 8.27 -17.56
C ILE A 432 -18.31 7.63 -16.18
N ASN A 433 -18.66 6.36 -16.20
CA ASN A 433 -18.81 5.56 -14.99
C ASN A 433 -17.56 4.72 -14.70
N MET A 434 -16.83 5.06 -13.63
CA MET A 434 -15.63 4.33 -13.19
C MET A 434 -15.90 2.87 -12.85
N VAL A 435 -17.09 2.55 -12.31
CA VAL A 435 -17.46 1.18 -11.93
C VAL A 435 -17.58 0.29 -13.16
N GLN A 436 -18.15 0.81 -14.25
CA GLN A 436 -18.29 0.06 -15.50
C GLN A 436 -16.92 -0.29 -16.10
N ILE A 437 -15.98 0.68 -16.09
CA ILE A 437 -14.61 0.46 -16.60
C ILE A 437 -13.88 -0.55 -15.71
N ALA A 438 -13.99 -0.42 -14.38
CA ALA A 438 -13.39 -1.36 -13.44
C ALA A 438 -13.96 -2.78 -13.61
N ALA A 439 -15.28 -2.90 -13.73
CA ALA A 439 -15.95 -4.20 -13.94
C ALA A 439 -15.57 -4.85 -15.29
N ALA A 440 -15.47 -4.05 -16.36
CA ALA A 440 -15.03 -4.54 -17.67
C ALA A 440 -13.59 -5.08 -17.60
N ARG A 441 -12.70 -4.38 -16.90
CA ARG A 441 -11.30 -4.82 -16.71
C ARG A 441 -11.20 -6.09 -15.88
N LEU A 442 -11.98 -6.21 -14.79
CA LEU A 442 -12.05 -7.44 -13.98
C LEU A 442 -12.54 -8.63 -14.80
N LYS A 443 -13.58 -8.46 -15.64
CA LYS A 443 -14.06 -9.52 -16.55
C LYS A 443 -12.99 -9.92 -17.58
N GLY A 444 -12.27 -8.95 -18.14
CA GLY A 444 -11.15 -9.20 -19.05
C GLY A 444 -10.06 -10.05 -18.41
N ASN A 445 -9.63 -9.68 -17.21
CA ASN A 445 -8.61 -10.39 -16.44
C ASN A 445 -9.05 -11.80 -16.02
N LEU A 446 -10.33 -11.99 -15.67
CA LEU A 446 -10.89 -13.32 -15.38
C LEU A 446 -10.91 -14.23 -16.61
N LEU A 447 -11.28 -13.71 -17.79
CA LEU A 447 -11.27 -14.46 -19.05
C LEU A 447 -9.85 -14.83 -19.48
N GLU A 448 -8.86 -13.97 -19.29
CA GLU A 448 -7.45 -14.29 -19.52
C GLU A 448 -6.94 -15.34 -18.52
N LYS A 449 -7.23 -15.18 -17.23
CA LYS A 449 -6.89 -16.19 -16.19
C LYS A 449 -7.54 -17.55 -16.49
N GLU A 450 -8.78 -17.58 -16.99
CA GLU A 450 -9.44 -18.83 -17.41
C GLU A 450 -8.82 -19.44 -18.69
N LYS A 451 -8.47 -18.63 -19.69
CA LYS A 451 -7.73 -19.08 -20.87
C LYS A 451 -6.38 -19.66 -20.48
N TRP A 452 -5.64 -19.00 -19.59
CA TRP A 452 -4.38 -19.50 -19.03
C TRP A 452 -4.57 -20.78 -18.20
N LYS A 453 -5.64 -20.86 -17.36
CA LYS A 453 -5.98 -22.10 -16.62
C LYS A 453 -6.37 -23.25 -17.55
N LYS A 454 -7.05 -23.00 -18.66
CA LYS A 454 -7.36 -24.01 -19.68
C LYS A 454 -6.11 -24.47 -20.43
N GLN A 455 -5.19 -23.58 -20.73
CA GLN A 455 -3.92 -23.89 -21.40
C GLN A 455 -2.91 -24.61 -20.46
N MET A 456 -3.00 -24.37 -19.14
CA MET A 456 -2.16 -25.02 -18.11
C MET A 456 -2.77 -26.29 -17.50
N LYS A 457 -3.85 -26.85 -18.05
CA LYS A 457 -4.40 -28.17 -17.68
C LYS A 457 -3.56 -29.35 -18.23
N GLY A 458 -2.24 -29.15 -18.37
CA GLY A 458 -1.26 -30.21 -18.54
C GLY A 458 -0.79 -30.75 -17.18
N THR A 459 -0.93 -32.02 -17.00
CA THR A 459 -0.89 -32.86 -15.78
C THR A 459 0.33 -32.71 -14.84
N GLY A 460 1.38 -31.98 -15.21
CA GLY A 460 2.64 -31.93 -14.44
C GLY A 460 2.71 -30.87 -13.33
N LYS A 461 1.96 -29.77 -13.42
CA LYS A 461 2.08 -28.66 -12.44
C LYS A 461 1.21 -28.80 -11.19
N LYS A 462 0.18 -29.67 -11.22
CA LYS A 462 -0.60 -29.97 -10.00
C LYS A 462 0.25 -30.71 -8.95
N LEU A 463 1.14 -31.60 -9.40
CA LEU A 463 2.04 -32.35 -8.51
C LEU A 463 3.10 -31.42 -7.86
N TYR A 464 3.65 -30.50 -8.64
CA TYR A 464 4.68 -29.56 -8.17
C TYR A 464 4.14 -28.54 -7.13
N ARG A 465 2.93 -27.97 -7.34
CA ARG A 465 2.29 -27.09 -6.33
C ARG A 465 1.87 -27.83 -5.06
N SER A 466 1.43 -29.07 -5.18
CA SER A 466 1.14 -29.89 -3.98
C SER A 466 2.41 -30.23 -3.19
N MET A 467 3.54 -30.44 -3.87
CA MET A 467 4.83 -30.64 -3.24
C MET A 467 5.37 -29.37 -2.56
N LEU A 468 5.24 -28.21 -3.20
CA LEU A 468 5.65 -26.92 -2.58
C LEU A 468 4.78 -26.57 -1.36
N ARG A 469 3.49 -26.80 -1.41
CA ARG A 469 2.61 -26.60 -0.24
C ARG A 469 2.87 -27.58 0.89
N ALA A 470 3.39 -28.76 0.60
CA ALA A 470 3.81 -29.73 1.62
C ALA A 470 5.08 -29.29 2.37
N VAL A 471 5.93 -28.46 1.77
CA VAL A 471 7.11 -27.86 2.40
C VAL A 471 6.73 -26.73 3.37
N ASP A 472 5.61 -26.04 3.13
CA ASP A 472 5.12 -24.94 3.99
C ASP A 472 4.31 -25.42 5.21
N ILE A 473 3.87 -26.67 5.23
CA ILE A 473 3.09 -27.25 6.35
C ILE A 473 3.82 -27.15 7.70
N PRO A 474 5.13 -27.40 7.84
CA PRO A 474 5.83 -27.23 9.11
C PRO A 474 5.89 -25.79 9.61
N ALA A 475 6.02 -24.81 8.71
CA ALA A 475 6.04 -23.39 9.05
C ALA A 475 4.64 -22.91 9.50
N LEU A 476 3.59 -23.29 8.78
CA LEU A 476 2.19 -23.01 9.15
C LEU A 476 1.79 -23.69 10.46
N ALA A 477 2.27 -24.91 10.72
CA ALA A 477 2.05 -25.59 11.98
C ALA A 477 2.79 -24.92 13.14
N ALA A 478 4.00 -24.41 12.92
CA ALA A 478 4.77 -23.66 13.91
C ALA A 478 4.09 -22.30 14.22
N ASP A 479 3.61 -21.57 13.20
CA ASP A 479 2.89 -20.32 13.37
C ASP A 479 1.54 -20.53 14.09
N PHE A 480 0.82 -21.61 13.78
CA PHE A 480 -0.40 -22.01 14.46
C PHE A 480 -0.14 -22.35 15.93
N LEU A 481 0.91 -23.12 16.22
CA LEU A 481 1.31 -23.46 17.59
C LEU A 481 1.78 -22.24 18.39
N GLN A 482 2.51 -21.31 17.76
CA GLN A 482 2.87 -20.04 18.38
C GLN A 482 1.65 -19.15 18.67
N GLY A 483 0.67 -19.12 17.77
CA GLY A 483 -0.61 -18.43 17.96
C GLY A 483 -1.41 -19.03 19.13
N CYS A 484 -1.42 -20.35 19.25
CA CYS A 484 -2.05 -21.07 20.38
C CYS A 484 -1.33 -20.81 21.72
N MET A 485 0.01 -20.79 21.73
CA MET A 485 0.80 -20.51 22.94
C MET A 485 0.68 -19.05 23.41
N LYS A 486 0.43 -18.10 22.51
CA LYS A 486 0.17 -16.68 22.85
C LYS A 486 -1.27 -16.40 23.27
N GLY A 487 -2.13 -17.42 23.37
CA GLY A 487 -3.52 -17.28 23.81
C GLY A 487 -4.43 -16.47 22.89
N GLN A 488 -3.99 -16.21 21.65
CA GLN A 488 -4.70 -15.37 20.67
C GLN A 488 -5.68 -16.15 19.78
N THR A 489 -5.64 -17.48 19.80
CA THR A 489 -6.57 -18.35 19.07
C THR A 489 -7.53 -19.04 20.03
N LYS A 490 -8.70 -18.45 20.24
CA LYS A 490 -9.87 -19.22 20.69
C LYS A 490 -10.57 -19.74 19.44
N ILE A 491 -10.41 -21.03 19.15
CA ILE A 491 -11.19 -21.72 18.12
C ILE A 491 -12.60 -21.88 18.68
N ASN A 492 -13.53 -21.01 18.31
CA ASN A 492 -14.94 -21.31 18.40
C ASN A 492 -15.28 -22.19 17.20
N LEU A 493 -15.29 -23.50 17.40
CA LEU A 493 -15.86 -24.44 16.45
C LEU A 493 -17.42 -24.39 16.59
N ASP A 494 -18.04 -23.40 15.99
CA ASP A 494 -19.45 -23.51 15.62
C ASP A 494 -19.52 -24.43 14.39
N LEU A 495 -19.60 -25.72 14.64
CA LEU A 495 -19.80 -26.78 13.67
C LEU A 495 -21.25 -26.72 13.14
N HIS A 496 -21.55 -25.79 12.25
CA HIS A 496 -22.56 -26.01 11.22
C HIS A 496 -21.88 -26.71 10.02
N ALA A 497 -21.31 -27.88 10.33
CA ALA A 497 -20.82 -28.76 9.27
C ALA A 497 -22.02 -29.32 8.55
N SER A 498 -22.14 -29.07 7.25
CA SER A 498 -23.03 -29.85 6.40
C SER A 498 -22.75 -31.33 6.61
N ASP A 499 -23.79 -32.18 6.57
CA ASP A 499 -23.69 -33.64 6.79
C ASP A 499 -22.60 -34.29 5.93
N ASP A 500 -22.29 -33.70 4.80
CA ASP A 500 -21.21 -34.11 3.86
C ASP A 500 -19.80 -33.95 4.47
N LEU A 501 -19.51 -32.87 5.19
CA LEU A 501 -18.20 -32.65 5.84
C LEU A 501 -18.00 -33.59 7.01
N ALA A 502 -19.06 -33.81 7.81
CA ALA A 502 -19.04 -34.75 8.93
C ALA A 502 -18.84 -36.19 8.46
N TRP A 503 -19.42 -36.55 7.29
CA TRP A 503 -19.22 -37.86 6.69
C TRP A 503 -17.80 -38.00 6.15
N LEU A 504 -17.24 -36.98 5.50
CA LEU A 504 -15.87 -36.97 4.96
C LEU A 504 -14.84 -37.10 6.09
N MET A 505 -15.01 -36.35 7.19
CA MET A 505 -14.16 -36.41 8.38
C MET A 505 -14.21 -37.79 9.07
N ARG A 506 -15.39 -38.36 9.26
CA ARG A 506 -15.53 -39.72 9.81
C ARG A 506 -14.83 -40.76 8.92
N ARG A 507 -14.88 -40.59 7.60
CA ARG A 507 -14.22 -41.49 6.65
C ARG A 507 -12.69 -41.36 6.73
N LEU A 508 -12.14 -40.13 6.80
CA LEU A 508 -10.73 -39.86 6.94
C LEU A 508 -10.18 -40.45 8.26
N ILE A 509 -10.81 -40.13 9.38
CA ILE A 509 -10.40 -40.61 10.71
C ILE A 509 -10.36 -42.14 10.74
N ARG A 510 -11.40 -42.80 10.23
CA ARG A 510 -11.45 -44.27 10.19
C ARG A 510 -10.32 -44.86 9.36
N ASN A 511 -9.96 -44.27 8.23
CA ASN A 511 -8.88 -44.78 7.39
C ASN A 511 -7.50 -44.58 8.03
N ILE A 512 -7.31 -43.46 8.75
CA ILE A 512 -6.08 -43.20 9.52
C ILE A 512 -5.93 -44.20 10.66
N VAL A 513 -7.02 -44.44 11.42
CA VAL A 513 -7.01 -45.40 12.52
C VAL A 513 -6.70 -46.81 12.01
N LEU A 514 -7.33 -47.26 10.92
CA LEU A 514 -7.03 -48.56 10.32
C LEU A 514 -5.57 -48.66 9.84
N GLY A 515 -5.00 -47.61 9.27
CA GLY A 515 -3.58 -47.55 8.89
C GLY A 515 -2.65 -47.69 10.09
N LEU A 516 -2.96 -47.00 11.21
CA LEU A 516 -2.21 -47.13 12.47
C LEU A 516 -2.29 -48.55 13.05
N TRP A 517 -3.46 -49.19 12.97
CA TRP A 517 -3.61 -50.59 13.42
C TRP A 517 -2.76 -51.55 12.58
N VAL A 518 -2.72 -51.38 11.24
CA VAL A 518 -1.86 -52.21 10.36
C VAL A 518 -0.41 -52.00 10.73
N MET A 519 0.05 -50.76 10.93
CA MET A 519 1.42 -50.45 11.29
C MET A 519 1.81 -51.04 12.65
N ALA A 520 0.91 -50.93 13.64
CA ALA A 520 1.11 -51.50 14.97
C ALA A 520 1.24 -53.05 14.91
N LEU A 521 0.34 -53.73 14.13
CA LEU A 521 0.41 -55.17 13.92
C LEU A 521 1.69 -55.64 13.24
N LEU A 522 2.16 -54.90 12.23
CA LEU A 522 3.40 -55.20 11.50
C LEU A 522 4.64 -55.06 12.43
N ILE A 523 4.70 -53.97 13.18
CA ILE A 523 5.82 -53.74 14.13
C ILE A 523 5.82 -54.77 15.25
N SER A 524 4.65 -55.01 15.87
CA SER A 524 4.52 -56.01 16.95
C SER A 524 4.84 -57.42 16.46
N SER A 525 4.39 -57.81 15.27
CA SER A 525 4.67 -59.11 14.65
C SER A 525 6.18 -59.26 14.36
N SER A 526 6.83 -58.22 13.86
CA SER A 526 8.27 -58.19 13.60
C SER A 526 9.06 -58.42 14.90
N ILE A 527 8.66 -57.71 15.97
CA ILE A 527 9.31 -57.88 17.31
C ILE A 527 9.10 -59.29 17.83
N ILE A 528 7.86 -59.85 17.76
CA ILE A 528 7.56 -61.19 18.22
C ILE A 528 8.35 -62.24 17.44
N CYS A 529 8.54 -62.08 16.13
CA CYS A 529 9.32 -63.00 15.31
C CYS A 529 10.81 -63.05 15.69
N THR A 530 11.34 -62.05 16.38
CA THR A 530 12.74 -62.02 16.87
C THR A 530 12.86 -62.68 18.25
N THR A 531 11.78 -63.13 18.86
CA THR A 531 11.76 -63.79 20.16
C THR A 531 11.66 -65.32 20.02
N ASP A 532 12.07 -66.08 21.05
CA ASP A 532 11.99 -67.54 21.08
C ASP A 532 10.66 -68.11 21.67
N MET A 533 9.56 -67.34 21.50
CA MET A 533 8.26 -67.74 22.01
C MET A 533 7.67 -69.01 21.36
N THR A 534 7.11 -69.87 22.16
CA THR A 534 6.40 -71.10 21.72
C THR A 534 4.88 -70.89 21.88
N PRO A 535 4.03 -71.39 20.98
CA PRO A 535 4.27 -72.38 19.91
C PRO A 535 4.87 -71.76 18.63
N LYS A 536 5.70 -72.54 17.90
CA LYS A 536 6.29 -72.13 16.63
C LYS A 536 5.61 -72.85 15.45
N ILE A 537 5.32 -72.11 14.36
CA ILE A 537 4.84 -72.65 13.09
C ILE A 537 6.01 -72.47 12.07
N MET A 538 6.52 -73.56 11.51
CA MET A 538 7.64 -73.55 10.56
C MET A 538 8.90 -72.84 11.09
N GLY A 539 9.14 -72.91 12.41
CA GLY A 539 10.29 -72.24 13.05
C GLY A 539 10.10 -70.79 13.46
N ILE A 540 8.96 -70.17 13.18
CA ILE A 540 8.60 -68.80 13.51
C ILE A 540 7.52 -68.80 14.61
N PRO A 541 7.57 -67.91 15.62
CA PRO A 541 6.54 -67.77 16.62
C PRO A 541 5.14 -67.60 16.04
N ALA A 542 4.19 -68.45 16.44
CA ALA A 542 2.84 -68.47 15.88
C ALA A 542 2.07 -67.14 16.03
N PHE A 543 2.34 -66.41 17.14
CA PHE A 543 1.74 -65.11 17.37
C PHE A 543 2.23 -64.03 16.40
N GLY A 544 3.52 -64.11 15.93
CA GLY A 544 4.05 -63.24 14.92
C GLY A 544 3.39 -63.48 13.55
N VAL A 545 3.20 -64.74 13.16
CA VAL A 545 2.51 -65.13 11.94
C VAL A 545 1.04 -64.67 11.95
N LEU A 546 0.37 -64.82 13.06
CA LEU A 546 -1.03 -64.36 13.26
C LEU A 546 -1.17 -62.84 13.10
N GLY A 547 -0.23 -62.06 13.60
CA GLY A 547 -0.23 -60.61 13.50
C GLY A 547 0.01 -60.14 12.05
N TYR A 548 0.93 -60.75 11.29
CA TYR A 548 1.12 -60.49 9.86
C TYR A 548 -0.13 -60.84 9.05
N PHE A 549 -0.78 -61.95 9.36
CA PHE A 549 -2.02 -62.36 8.70
C PHE A 549 -3.14 -61.35 8.98
N GLY A 550 -3.31 -60.88 10.24
CA GLY A 550 -4.25 -59.83 10.60
C GLY A 550 -3.99 -58.52 9.84
N ALA A 551 -2.74 -58.10 9.74
CA ALA A 551 -2.38 -56.93 8.95
C ALA A 551 -2.75 -57.07 7.46
N LEU A 552 -2.48 -58.27 6.87
CA LEU A 552 -2.82 -58.56 5.47
C LEU A 552 -4.33 -58.50 5.23
N VAL A 553 -5.13 -59.07 6.15
CA VAL A 553 -6.62 -59.03 6.05
C VAL A 553 -7.14 -57.59 6.07
N ILE A 554 -6.60 -56.73 6.95
CA ILE A 554 -7.01 -55.32 7.03
C ILE A 554 -6.59 -54.58 5.73
N LEU A 555 -5.40 -54.81 5.21
CA LEU A 555 -4.95 -54.26 3.94
C LEU A 555 -5.83 -54.68 2.77
N MET A 556 -6.17 -55.96 2.69
CA MET A 556 -7.04 -56.51 1.65
C MET A 556 -8.46 -55.92 1.74
N TYR A 557 -8.99 -55.73 2.95
CA TYR A 557 -10.27 -55.04 3.15
C TYR A 557 -10.22 -53.59 2.66
N LEU A 558 -9.17 -52.86 3.00
CA LEU A 558 -8.98 -51.47 2.52
C LEU A 558 -8.86 -51.40 1.00
N PHE A 559 -8.13 -52.32 0.40
CA PHE A 559 -7.95 -52.43 -1.05
C PHE A 559 -9.25 -52.72 -1.77
N ILE A 560 -10.00 -53.75 -1.35
CA ILE A 560 -11.30 -54.10 -1.94
C ILE A 560 -12.28 -52.94 -1.84
N LYS A 561 -12.33 -52.29 -0.68
CA LYS A 561 -13.23 -51.15 -0.45
C LYS A 561 -12.81 -49.91 -1.27
N HIS A 562 -11.55 -49.78 -1.65
CA HIS A 562 -11.08 -48.71 -2.53
C HIS A 562 -11.49 -48.97 -3.98
N PHE A 563 -11.38 -50.22 -4.44
CA PHE A 563 -11.69 -50.62 -5.83
C PHE A 563 -13.18 -50.80 -6.09
N MET A 564 -13.99 -51.27 -5.12
CA MET A 564 -15.43 -51.44 -5.28
C MET A 564 -16.25 -50.15 -5.22
N LYS A 565 -15.60 -48.97 -5.03
CA LYS A 565 -16.22 -47.63 -5.01
C LYS A 565 -15.84 -46.76 -6.20
N LYS A 566 -15.25 -47.34 -7.23
CA LYS A 566 -15.19 -46.82 -8.59
C LYS A 566 -16.30 -47.47 -9.40
#